data_64cce1df87ec639d671114835eaf046c
#
_entry.id   64cce1df87ec639d671114835eaf046c
#
_cell.length_a   1.000
_cell.length_b   1.000
_cell.length_c   1.000
_cell.angle_alpha   90.00
_cell.angle_beta   90.00
_cell.angle_gamma   90.00
#
_symmetry.space_group_name_H-M   'P 1'
#
loop_
_entity.id
_entity.type
_entity.pdbx_description
1 polymer ?
#
loop_
_entity_poly.entity_id
_entity_poly.type
_entity_poly.pdbx_seq_one_letter_code
_entity_poly.pdbx_strand_id
1 'polypeptide(L)'
;MEFADSEIRQALWQGDDLHVVFSAVAATRHAPGDASISGFLQGVELVSRQCTPVPTAALFGRVRSGALRLKGQPSILRISVPSTWDQPLALELEPAQNGFLVLQAQGMECRLQAGGVFRESLFC
;
A
#
# COMPACT_ATOMS: atom_id res chain seq x y z
N MET A 1 3.10 -1.64 6.88
CA MET A 1 2.53 -2.61 5.92
C MET A 1 3.57 -3.07 4.93
N GLU A 2 3.44 -4.27 4.46
CA GLU A 2 4.20 -4.78 3.32
C GLU A 2 3.32 -4.70 2.08
N PHE A 3 3.93 -4.37 0.93
CA PHE A 3 3.18 -4.38 -0.34
C PHE A 3 2.93 -5.80 -0.82
N ALA A 4 3.90 -6.70 -0.64
CA ALA A 4 3.73 -8.11 -0.99
C ALA A 4 2.60 -8.73 -0.17
N ASP A 5 1.83 -9.60 -0.81
CA ASP A 5 0.70 -10.30 -0.22
C ASP A 5 -0.45 -9.39 0.27
N SER A 6 -0.45 -8.13 -0.15
CA SER A 6 -1.61 -7.28 0.05
C SER A 6 -2.71 -7.63 -0.94
N GLU A 7 -3.93 -7.23 -0.62
CA GLU A 7 -5.07 -7.45 -1.51
C GLU A 7 -5.79 -6.13 -1.76
N ILE A 8 -5.86 -5.74 -3.02
CA ILE A 8 -6.56 -4.52 -3.44
C ILE A 8 -8.03 -4.83 -3.61
N ARG A 9 -8.87 -4.07 -2.92
CA ARG A 9 -10.32 -4.15 -3.03
C ARG A 9 -10.85 -3.28 -4.16
N GLN A 10 -10.32 -2.06 -4.30
CA GLN A 10 -10.72 -1.14 -5.36
C GLN A 10 -9.68 -0.05 -5.54
N ALA A 11 -9.71 0.56 -6.72
CA ALA A 11 -8.93 1.75 -7.03
C ALA A 11 -9.86 2.77 -7.68
N LEU A 12 -9.84 4.00 -7.18
CA LEU A 12 -10.74 5.07 -7.62
C LEU A 12 -9.94 6.36 -7.85
N TRP A 13 -10.31 7.07 -8.90
CA TRP A 13 -9.81 8.42 -9.14
C TRP A 13 -10.68 9.46 -8.44
N GLN A 14 -10.02 10.41 -7.77
CA GLN A 14 -10.65 11.64 -7.31
C GLN A 14 -9.82 12.79 -7.86
N GLY A 15 -10.29 13.40 -8.96
CA GLY A 15 -9.47 14.32 -9.71
C GLY A 15 -8.24 13.61 -10.26
N ASP A 16 -7.06 14.14 -9.95
CA ASP A 16 -5.78 13.58 -10.35
C ASP A 16 -5.16 12.65 -9.30
N ASP A 17 -5.88 12.42 -8.21
CA ASP A 17 -5.42 11.56 -7.12
C ASP A 17 -6.01 10.16 -7.27
N LEU A 18 -5.14 9.15 -7.16
CA LEU A 18 -5.57 7.77 -7.22
C LEU A 18 -5.66 7.20 -5.80
N HIS A 19 -6.85 6.75 -5.43
CA HIS A 19 -7.12 6.10 -4.16
C HIS A 19 -7.14 4.59 -4.35
N VAL A 20 -6.20 3.89 -3.72
CA VAL A 20 -6.13 2.43 -3.74
C VAL A 20 -6.51 1.91 -2.36
N VAL A 21 -7.61 1.18 -2.28
CA VAL A 21 -8.13 0.64 -1.02
C VAL A 21 -7.81 -0.84 -0.95
N PHE A 22 -7.18 -1.24 0.15
CA PHE A 22 -6.81 -2.63 0.40
C PHE A 22 -7.80 -3.27 1.36
N SER A 23 -8.21 -4.49 1.04
CA SER A 23 -9.00 -5.31 1.98
C SER A 23 -8.11 -5.89 3.07
N ALA A 24 -6.84 -6.20 2.75
CA ALA A 24 -5.89 -6.71 3.72
C ALA A 24 -4.46 -6.39 3.29
N VAL A 25 -3.62 -6.03 4.25
CA VAL A 25 -2.18 -5.87 4.04
C VAL A 25 -1.44 -6.55 5.20
N ALA A 26 -0.34 -7.24 4.87
CA ALA A 26 0.51 -7.81 5.90
C ALA A 26 1.20 -6.69 6.69
N ALA A 27 1.19 -6.78 8.00
CA ALA A 27 1.73 -5.75 8.86
C ALA A 27 2.29 -6.35 10.15
N THR A 28 3.18 -5.59 10.78
CA THR A 28 3.71 -5.91 12.09
C THR A 28 3.36 -4.78 13.04
N ARG A 29 2.76 -5.11 14.16
CA ARG A 29 2.48 -4.17 15.23
C ARG A 29 3.55 -4.32 16.31
N HIS A 30 4.14 -3.22 16.73
CA HIS A 30 5.08 -3.23 17.84
C HIS A 30 4.29 -3.12 19.16
N ALA A 31 4.50 -4.11 20.03
CA ALA A 31 3.90 -4.14 21.35
C ALA A 31 4.91 -3.64 22.39
N PRO A 32 4.44 -3.22 23.60
CA PRO A 32 5.33 -2.88 24.70
C PRO A 32 6.28 -4.03 25.02
N GLY A 33 7.55 -3.73 25.33
CA GLY A 33 8.55 -4.73 25.66
C GLY A 33 9.25 -5.36 24.46
N ASP A 34 9.30 -4.65 23.35
CA ASP A 34 9.98 -5.04 22.10
C ASP A 34 9.39 -6.26 21.39
N ALA A 35 8.24 -6.73 21.84
CA ALA A 35 7.55 -7.81 21.14
C ALA A 35 6.95 -7.28 19.82
N SER A 36 7.13 -8.04 18.75
CA SER A 36 6.49 -7.76 17.45
C SER A 36 5.36 -8.76 17.23
N ILE A 37 4.22 -8.25 16.81
CA ILE A 37 3.05 -9.07 16.51
C ILE A 37 2.76 -8.97 15.03
N SER A 38 2.82 -10.10 14.33
CA SER A 38 2.51 -10.18 12.90
C SER A 38 1.01 -10.37 12.72
N GLY A 39 0.47 -9.75 11.69
CA GLY A 39 -0.93 -9.86 11.37
C GLY A 39 -1.28 -9.12 10.10
N PHE A 40 -2.54 -8.74 9.99
CA PHE A 40 -3.07 -8.04 8.83
C PHE A 40 -3.83 -6.80 9.27
N LEU A 41 -3.64 -5.71 8.51
CA LEU A 41 -4.46 -4.51 8.62
C LEU A 41 -5.56 -4.56 7.56
N GLN A 42 -6.77 -4.26 7.97
CA GLN A 42 -7.92 -4.09 7.08
C GLN A 42 -8.25 -2.61 6.99
N GLY A 43 -8.61 -2.16 5.79
CA GLY A 43 -9.02 -0.78 5.58
C GLY A 43 -7.88 0.20 5.38
N VAL A 44 -6.75 -0.24 4.84
CA VAL A 44 -5.65 0.65 4.46
C VAL A 44 -5.97 1.28 3.12
N GLU A 45 -5.72 2.58 3.01
CA GLU A 45 -5.87 3.33 1.77
C GLU A 45 -4.57 4.04 1.43
N LEU A 46 -4.12 3.87 0.19
CA LEU A 46 -3.01 4.64 -0.37
C LEU A 46 -3.58 5.69 -1.32
N VAL A 47 -3.25 6.94 -1.06
CA VAL A 47 -3.62 8.05 -1.93
C VAL A 47 -2.36 8.52 -2.65
N SER A 48 -2.32 8.31 -3.96
CA SER A 48 -1.22 8.77 -4.81
C SER A 48 -1.63 10.10 -5.44
N ARG A 49 -0.96 11.17 -5.04
CA ARG A 49 -1.34 12.54 -5.44
C ARG A 49 -0.76 12.89 -6.81
N GLN A 50 -1.59 13.49 -7.66
CA GLN A 50 -1.20 13.85 -9.02
C GLN A 50 -0.52 12.66 -9.70
N CYS A 51 -1.23 11.55 -9.70
CA CYS A 51 -0.73 10.29 -10.24
C CYS A 51 -0.88 10.26 -11.75
N THR A 52 0.13 9.70 -12.43
CA THR A 52 0.02 9.47 -13.87
C THR A 52 -1.11 8.47 -14.16
N PRO A 53 -1.80 8.62 -15.31
CA PRO A 53 -2.91 7.72 -15.64
C PRO A 53 -2.47 6.26 -15.71
N VAL A 54 -3.26 5.39 -15.06
CA VAL A 54 -3.09 3.93 -15.10
C VAL A 54 -4.46 3.28 -15.23
N PRO A 55 -4.56 2.08 -15.84
CA PRO A 55 -5.83 1.37 -15.91
C PRO A 55 -6.21 0.84 -14.52
N THR A 56 -7.23 1.43 -13.91
CA THR A 56 -7.66 1.02 -12.55
C THR A 56 -8.19 -0.41 -12.52
N ALA A 57 -8.71 -0.92 -13.64
CA ALA A 57 -9.15 -2.31 -13.72
C ALA A 57 -8.01 -3.32 -13.47
N ALA A 58 -6.75 -2.91 -13.71
CA ALA A 58 -5.60 -3.74 -13.43
C ALA A 58 -5.21 -3.74 -11.94
N LEU A 59 -5.68 -2.76 -11.18
CA LEU A 59 -5.39 -2.61 -9.75
C LEU A 59 -6.49 -3.26 -8.92
N PHE A 60 -6.50 -4.60 -8.92
CA PHE A 60 -7.49 -5.37 -8.21
C PHE A 60 -6.90 -6.72 -7.80
N GLY A 61 -7.31 -7.21 -6.65
CA GLY A 61 -6.93 -8.52 -6.17
C GLY A 61 -5.58 -8.56 -5.48
N ARG A 62 -4.98 -9.73 -5.43
CA ARG A 62 -3.74 -9.96 -4.71
C ARG A 62 -2.55 -9.31 -5.41
N VAL A 63 -1.67 -8.72 -4.62
CA VAL A 63 -0.42 -8.12 -5.08
C VAL A 63 0.73 -9.05 -4.72
N ARG A 64 1.48 -9.49 -5.72
CA ARG A 64 2.63 -10.39 -5.51
C ARG A 64 3.80 -9.68 -4.89
N SER A 65 4.07 -8.47 -5.36
CA SER A 65 5.17 -7.67 -4.88
C SER A 65 4.89 -6.20 -5.09
N GLY A 66 5.59 -5.37 -4.38
CA GLY A 66 5.51 -3.93 -4.54
C GLY A 66 6.66 -3.24 -3.86
N ALA A 67 6.95 -2.04 -4.31
CA ALA A 67 8.03 -1.22 -3.76
C ALA A 67 7.73 0.25 -4.00
N LEU A 68 8.10 1.07 -3.03
CA LEU A 68 8.09 2.53 -3.15
C LEU A 68 9.51 2.97 -3.52
N ARG A 69 9.62 3.74 -4.59
CA ARG A 69 10.90 4.27 -5.05
C ARG A 69 10.93 5.79 -4.94
N LEU A 70 11.93 6.27 -4.21
CA LEU A 70 12.26 7.68 -4.13
C LEU A 70 13.56 7.91 -4.88
N LYS A 71 13.68 9.06 -5.53
CA LYS A 71 14.85 9.37 -6.34
C LYS A 71 16.14 9.28 -5.51
N GLY A 72 17.09 8.50 -6.01
CA GLY A 72 18.41 8.35 -5.38
C GLY A 72 18.42 7.50 -4.12
N GLN A 73 17.34 6.78 -3.82
CA GLN A 73 17.24 5.94 -2.63
C GLN A 73 16.96 4.48 -2.98
N PRO A 74 17.33 3.54 -2.10
CA PRO A 74 16.95 2.13 -2.29
C PRO A 74 15.44 1.95 -2.26
N SER A 75 14.96 0.88 -2.88
CA SER A 75 13.55 0.51 -2.87
C SER A 75 13.06 0.28 -1.44
N ILE A 76 11.88 0.80 -1.15
CA ILE A 76 11.24 0.66 0.15
C ILE A 76 10.14 -0.40 -0.01
N LEU A 77 10.24 -1.51 0.72
CA LEU A 77 9.32 -2.63 0.63
C LEU A 77 8.25 -2.60 1.73
N ARG A 78 8.47 -1.80 2.76
CA ARG A 78 7.55 -1.63 3.89
C ARG A 78 7.40 -0.17 4.21
N ILE A 79 6.19 0.23 4.55
CA ILE A 79 5.91 1.60 5.00
C ILE A 79 5.10 1.57 6.28
N SER A 80 5.24 2.61 7.08
CA SER A 80 4.44 2.78 8.28
C SER A 80 2.99 3.13 7.92
N VAL A 81 2.07 2.73 8.75
CA VAL A 81 0.66 3.12 8.65
C VAL A 81 0.27 3.83 9.94
N PRO A 82 -0.08 5.11 9.90
CA PRO A 82 -0.08 6.01 8.75
C PRO A 82 1.30 6.54 8.37
N SER A 83 1.41 7.05 7.15
CA SER A 83 2.62 7.74 6.71
C SER A 83 2.28 8.68 5.56
N THR A 84 3.14 9.67 5.34
CA THR A 84 2.96 10.68 4.28
C THR A 84 4.29 10.96 3.61
N TRP A 85 4.25 11.11 2.29
CA TRP A 85 5.41 11.35 1.45
C TRP A 85 5.12 12.57 0.58
N ASP A 86 5.85 13.67 0.80
CA ASP A 86 5.61 14.94 0.11
C ASP A 86 6.69 15.22 -0.94
N GLN A 87 7.02 14.22 -1.73
CA GLN A 87 8.02 14.31 -2.79
C GLN A 87 7.64 13.40 -3.94
N PRO A 88 8.15 13.67 -5.15
CA PRO A 88 7.91 12.79 -6.28
C PRO A 88 8.38 11.37 -5.99
N LEU A 89 7.57 10.40 -6.37
CA LEU A 89 7.84 8.99 -6.12
C LEU A 89 7.23 8.11 -7.22
N ALA A 90 7.66 6.86 -7.22
CA ALA A 90 7.06 5.82 -8.03
C ALA A 90 6.67 4.66 -7.11
N LEU A 91 5.42 4.22 -7.21
CA LEU A 91 4.95 3.03 -6.53
C LEU A 91 4.83 1.91 -7.57
N GLU A 92 5.64 0.88 -7.41
CA GLU A 92 5.62 -0.28 -8.28
C GLU A 92 4.78 -1.37 -7.64
N LEU A 93 3.79 -1.88 -8.36
CA LEU A 93 2.94 -2.96 -7.89
C LEU A 93 2.86 -4.04 -8.95
N GLU A 94 2.89 -5.30 -8.52
CA GLU A 94 2.68 -6.45 -9.39
C GLU A 94 1.42 -7.19 -8.98
N PRO A 95 0.26 -6.84 -9.57
CA PRO A 95 -0.97 -7.61 -9.34
C PRO A 95 -0.81 -9.03 -9.87
N ALA A 96 -1.45 -10.00 -9.19
CA ALA A 96 -1.27 -11.42 -9.51
C ALA A 96 -1.70 -11.79 -10.95
N GLN A 97 -2.68 -11.07 -11.50
CA GLN A 97 -3.23 -11.36 -12.83
C GLN A 97 -2.82 -10.37 -13.90
N ASN A 98 -2.03 -9.38 -13.54
CA ASN A 98 -1.55 -8.36 -14.46
C ASN A 98 -0.07 -8.15 -14.20
N GLY A 99 0.67 -7.71 -15.19
CA GLY A 99 2.09 -7.41 -15.03
C GLY A 99 2.35 -6.21 -14.15
N PHE A 100 3.60 -5.82 -14.04
CA PHE A 100 4.02 -4.66 -13.25
C PHE A 100 3.30 -3.39 -13.69
N LEU A 101 2.82 -2.65 -12.69
CA LEU A 101 2.27 -1.31 -12.86
C LEU A 101 3.13 -0.34 -12.08
N VAL A 102 3.41 0.80 -12.69
CA VAL A 102 4.17 1.87 -12.06
C VAL A 102 3.25 3.09 -11.93
N LEU A 103 3.03 3.50 -10.69
CA LEU A 103 2.26 4.70 -10.37
C LEU A 103 3.23 5.81 -10.04
N GLN A 104 3.38 6.77 -10.94
CA GLN A 104 4.22 7.93 -10.68
C GLN A 104 3.34 9.04 -10.10
N ALA A 105 3.73 9.57 -8.96
CA ALA A 105 2.96 10.57 -8.23
C ALA A 105 3.86 11.65 -7.65
N GLN A 106 3.26 12.79 -7.31
CA GLN A 106 3.98 13.90 -6.68
C GLN A 106 4.01 13.80 -5.17
N GLY A 107 3.28 12.85 -4.62
CA GLY A 107 3.24 12.56 -3.20
C GLY A 107 2.35 11.36 -2.95
N MET A 108 2.38 10.86 -1.72
CA MET A 108 1.57 9.71 -1.32
C MET A 108 1.19 9.81 0.15
N GLU A 109 -0.01 9.38 0.47
CA GLU A 109 -0.44 9.23 1.85
C GLU A 109 -0.93 7.80 2.05
N CYS A 110 -0.45 7.17 3.12
CA CYS A 110 -0.94 5.87 3.57
C CYS A 110 -1.74 6.09 4.84
N ARG A 111 -3.00 5.70 4.85
CA ARG A 111 -3.88 5.94 5.99
C ARG A 111 -4.77 4.75 6.26
N LEU A 112 -5.21 4.63 7.52
CA LEU A 112 -6.19 3.66 7.92
C LEU A 112 -7.57 4.31 7.82
N GLN A 113 -8.50 3.68 7.09
CA GLN A 113 -9.87 4.17 7.00
C GLN A 113 -10.58 4.02 8.34
N ALA A 114 -11.65 4.80 8.54
CA ALA A 114 -12.53 4.65 9.69
C ALA A 114 -13.04 3.20 9.75
N GLY A 115 -12.92 2.56 10.92
CA GLY A 115 -13.27 1.15 11.08
C GLY A 115 -12.17 0.18 10.66
N GLY A 116 -11.01 0.66 10.22
CA GLY A 116 -9.86 -0.19 9.93
C GLY A 116 -9.37 -0.92 11.18
N VAL A 117 -9.00 -2.19 11.03
CA VAL A 117 -8.69 -3.08 12.15
C VAL A 117 -7.42 -3.87 11.88
N PHE A 118 -6.58 -4.00 12.91
CA PHE A 118 -5.47 -4.94 12.91
C PHE A 118 -5.94 -6.28 13.44
N ARG A 119 -5.65 -7.35 12.70
CA ARG A 119 -5.95 -8.72 13.13
C ARG A 119 -4.66 -9.50 13.22
N GLU A 120 -4.40 -10.05 14.40
CA GLU A 120 -3.23 -10.86 14.64
C GLU A 120 -3.27 -12.14 13.82
N SER A 121 -2.13 -12.54 13.28
CA SER A 121 -2.00 -13.81 12.61
C SER A 121 -2.00 -14.94 13.64
N LEU A 122 -2.83 -15.96 13.41
CA LEU A 122 -2.95 -17.11 14.29
C LEU A 122 -2.00 -18.25 13.93
N PHE A 123 -1.12 -18.04 12.96
CA PHE A 123 -0.16 -19.07 12.59
C PHE A 123 0.97 -19.16 13.60
N CYS A 124 1.25 -20.35 13.93
CA CYS A 124 2.38 -20.69 14.78
C CYS A 124 3.59 -21.04 13.93
#